data_24de81e852b11ebeb20705a23e6e572c
#
_entry.id   24de81e852b11ebeb20705a23e6e572c
#
_cell.length_a   1.000
_cell.length_b   1.000
_cell.length_c   1.000
_cell.angle_alpha   90.00
_cell.angle_beta   90.00
_cell.angle_gamma   90.00
#
_symmetry.space_group_name_H-M   'P 1'
#
loop_
_entity.id
_entity.type
_entity.pdbx_description
1 polymer ?
#
loop_
_entity_poly.entity_id
_entity_poly.type
_entity_poly.pdbx_seq_one_letter_code
_entity_poly.pdbx_strand_id
1 'polypeptide(L)'
;MLLKKYHLLLFLVLIFCLEIKSQEKETYQFDSTNYSIENCVNEFSMYGIEKTKVGYQYWFADKNFLDGRTIKLSVVAPNSATHPSHKHSEDEFFFVLEGTAEFYLNGETKSVGPMTSFYCPSFSEHGIRNVGDTELKYLVIKKYNLK
;
A
#
# COMPACT_ATOMS: atom_id res chain seq x y z
N MET A 1 -21.34 -54.79 -5.07
CA MET A 1 -20.49 -54.30 -3.96
C MET A 1 -19.58 -53.13 -4.32
N LEU A 2 -19.54 -52.71 -5.60
CA LEU A 2 -18.71 -51.57 -6.06
C LEU A 2 -19.40 -50.20 -5.89
N LEU A 3 -20.71 -50.09 -6.01
CA LEU A 3 -21.41 -48.79 -5.95
C LEU A 3 -21.31 -48.06 -4.59
N LYS A 4 -21.21 -48.80 -3.47
CA LYS A 4 -21.11 -48.19 -2.12
C LYS A 4 -19.75 -47.50 -1.84
N LYS A 5 -18.68 -47.89 -2.55
CA LYS A 5 -17.34 -47.26 -2.38
C LYS A 5 -17.28 -45.87 -3.02
N TYR A 6 -17.97 -45.62 -4.11
CA TYR A 6 -17.92 -44.31 -4.78
C TYR A 6 -18.74 -43.23 -4.06
N HIS A 7 -19.83 -43.62 -3.37
CA HIS A 7 -20.61 -42.67 -2.58
C HIS A 7 -19.85 -42.16 -1.34
N LEU A 8 -19.02 -42.99 -0.72
CA LEU A 8 -18.21 -42.61 0.42
C LEU A 8 -17.05 -41.68 0.00
N LEU A 9 -16.45 -41.90 -1.18
CA LEU A 9 -15.39 -41.06 -1.71
C LEU A 9 -15.91 -39.70 -2.15
N LEU A 10 -17.10 -39.64 -2.77
CA LEU A 10 -17.78 -38.40 -3.17
C LEU A 10 -18.19 -37.56 -1.95
N PHE A 11 -18.60 -38.20 -0.85
CA PHE A 11 -18.98 -37.52 0.38
C PHE A 11 -17.76 -36.94 1.13
N LEU A 12 -16.61 -37.62 1.08
CA LEU A 12 -15.35 -37.13 1.66
C LEU A 12 -14.78 -35.94 0.86
N VAL A 13 -14.92 -35.95 -0.47
CA VAL A 13 -14.49 -34.80 -1.31
C VAL A 13 -15.40 -33.58 -1.10
N LEU A 14 -16.70 -33.79 -0.89
CA LEU A 14 -17.65 -32.71 -0.58
C LEU A 14 -17.42 -32.09 0.81
N ILE A 15 -16.99 -32.88 1.80
CA ILE A 15 -16.65 -32.35 3.13
C ILE A 15 -15.34 -31.55 3.07
N PHE A 16 -14.36 -31.96 2.25
CA PHE A 16 -13.11 -31.23 2.09
C PHE A 16 -13.25 -29.90 1.30
N CYS A 17 -14.28 -29.79 0.46
CA CYS A 17 -14.58 -28.53 -0.25
C CYS A 17 -15.34 -27.50 0.61
N LEU A 18 -15.89 -27.88 1.77
CA LEU A 18 -16.63 -26.96 2.65
C LEU A 18 -15.77 -26.28 3.72
N GLU A 19 -14.48 -26.63 3.83
CA GLU A 19 -13.55 -25.99 4.77
C GLU A 19 -12.60 -24.97 4.13
N ILE A 20 -12.83 -24.55 2.89
CA ILE A 20 -12.30 -23.27 2.43
C ILE A 20 -13.17 -22.17 3.02
N LYS A 21 -13.12 -22.03 4.34
CA LYS A 21 -13.46 -20.75 4.96
C LYS A 21 -12.56 -19.73 4.29
N SER A 22 -13.14 -18.89 3.44
CA SER A 22 -12.60 -17.59 3.12
C SER A 22 -12.03 -17.04 4.45
N GLN A 23 -10.73 -16.86 4.54
CA GLN A 23 -10.17 -15.98 5.53
C GLN A 23 -10.72 -14.61 5.14
N GLU A 24 -11.88 -14.26 5.71
CA GLU A 24 -12.29 -12.86 5.78
C GLU A 24 -11.08 -12.13 6.34
N LYS A 25 -10.51 -11.29 5.50
CA LYS A 25 -9.52 -10.32 5.91
C LYS A 25 -10.21 -9.58 7.05
N GLU A 26 -9.82 -9.84 8.30
CA GLU A 26 -10.31 -9.08 9.43
C GLU A 26 -10.05 -7.63 9.09
N THR A 27 -11.09 -6.92 8.69
CA THR A 27 -11.05 -5.47 8.55
C THR A 27 -10.96 -4.97 9.98
N TYR A 28 -9.75 -4.65 10.40
CA TYR A 28 -9.50 -4.02 11.68
C TYR A 28 -10.29 -2.70 11.68
N GLN A 29 -11.48 -2.73 12.29
CA GLN A 29 -12.24 -1.51 12.56
C GLN A 29 -11.55 -0.82 13.73
N PHE A 30 -10.78 0.22 13.39
CA PHE A 30 -10.14 1.06 14.39
C PHE A 30 -11.25 1.77 15.20
N ASP A 31 -11.37 1.41 16.47
CA ASP A 31 -12.19 2.15 17.42
C ASP A 31 -11.44 3.43 17.80
N SER A 32 -11.82 4.55 17.17
CA SER A 32 -11.23 5.87 17.38
C SER A 32 -11.38 6.40 18.81
N THR A 33 -12.10 5.69 19.68
CA THR A 33 -12.31 6.09 21.07
C THR A 33 -11.30 5.47 22.03
N ASN A 34 -10.48 4.52 21.58
CA ASN A 34 -9.56 3.80 22.45
C ASN A 34 -8.10 3.85 21.93
N TYR A 35 -7.50 5.05 21.99
CA TYR A 35 -6.09 5.22 21.67
C TYR A 35 -5.21 4.75 22.84
N SER A 36 -4.22 3.90 22.55
CA SER A 36 -3.15 3.49 23.45
C SER A 36 -1.79 3.63 22.77
N ILE A 37 -0.73 3.59 23.53
CA ILE A 37 0.62 3.64 22.95
C ILE A 37 0.86 2.45 22.02
N GLU A 38 0.27 1.29 22.32
CA GLU A 38 0.41 0.05 21.56
C GLU A 38 -0.23 0.15 20.17
N ASN A 39 -1.34 0.88 20.01
CA ASN A 39 -2.00 1.02 18.72
C ASN A 39 -1.67 2.33 17.98
N CYS A 40 -1.00 3.27 18.66
CA CYS A 40 -0.56 4.54 18.06
C CYS A 40 0.91 4.51 17.60
N VAL A 41 1.70 3.50 17.99
CA VAL A 41 3.09 3.32 17.54
C VAL A 41 3.16 2.14 16.59
N ASN A 42 3.54 2.41 15.33
CA ASN A 42 3.66 1.40 14.29
C ASN A 42 5.11 1.33 13.81
N GLU A 43 5.77 0.21 14.08
CA GLU A 43 7.11 -0.06 13.60
C GLU A 43 7.06 -0.75 12.23
N PHE A 44 8.05 -0.42 11.37
CA PHE A 44 8.21 -1.10 10.09
C PHE A 44 8.50 -2.60 10.30
N SER A 45 7.80 -3.45 9.54
CA SER A 45 8.02 -4.89 9.55
C SER A 45 8.00 -5.46 8.14
N MET A 46 9.01 -6.28 7.82
CA MET A 46 9.04 -7.01 6.54
C MET A 46 7.89 -8.01 6.38
N TYR A 47 7.24 -8.43 7.47
CA TYR A 47 6.06 -9.32 7.38
C TYR A 47 4.79 -8.59 6.91
N GLY A 48 4.73 -7.26 7.08
CA GLY A 48 3.59 -6.44 6.70
C GLY A 48 3.73 -5.77 5.33
N ILE A 49 4.76 -6.07 4.55
CA ILE A 49 4.94 -5.45 3.24
C ILE A 49 3.95 -6.00 2.21
N GLU A 50 3.54 -5.14 1.30
CA GLU A 50 2.82 -5.49 0.08
C GLU A 50 3.76 -5.35 -1.11
N LYS A 51 3.98 -6.45 -1.86
CA LYS A 51 4.84 -6.41 -3.07
C LYS A 51 4.17 -5.62 -4.18
N THR A 52 4.97 -4.83 -4.91
CA THR A 52 4.58 -4.15 -6.13
C THR A 52 5.33 -4.73 -7.33
N LYS A 53 5.08 -4.23 -8.54
CA LYS A 53 5.84 -4.67 -9.74
C LYS A 53 7.32 -4.31 -9.69
N VAL A 54 7.68 -3.26 -8.94
CA VAL A 54 9.02 -2.65 -8.93
C VAL A 54 9.57 -2.45 -7.52
N GLY A 55 9.09 -3.19 -6.53
CA GLY A 55 9.53 -3.09 -5.15
C GLY A 55 8.46 -3.53 -4.16
N TYR A 56 8.22 -2.72 -3.13
CA TYR A 56 7.19 -2.99 -2.13
C TYR A 56 6.66 -1.71 -1.50
N GLN A 57 5.55 -1.83 -0.76
CA GLN A 57 5.01 -0.78 0.07
C GLN A 57 4.66 -1.32 1.47
N TYR A 58 4.59 -0.42 2.44
CA TYR A 58 4.21 -0.71 3.81
C TYR A 58 3.31 0.41 4.35
N TRP A 59 2.20 0.04 4.99
CA TRP A 59 1.27 0.99 5.57
C TRP A 59 1.54 1.15 7.06
N PHE A 60 2.07 2.30 7.47
CA PHE A 60 2.11 2.68 8.89
C PHE A 60 0.73 3.07 9.41
N ALA A 61 -0.07 3.69 8.56
CA ALA A 61 -1.48 3.97 8.78
C ALA A 61 -2.22 3.81 7.44
N ASP A 62 -3.17 2.91 7.36
CA ASP A 62 -3.99 2.70 6.18
C ASP A 62 -5.21 3.63 6.16
N LYS A 63 -6.02 3.57 5.09
CA LYS A 63 -7.19 4.44 4.91
C LYS A 63 -8.31 4.25 5.93
N ASN A 64 -8.32 3.14 6.69
CA ASN A 64 -9.30 2.88 7.74
C ASN A 64 -8.86 3.51 9.08
N PHE A 65 -7.60 3.95 9.15
CA PHE A 65 -7.06 4.66 10.30
C PHE A 65 -7.40 6.15 10.20
N LEU A 66 -7.93 6.74 11.26
CA LEU A 66 -8.20 8.17 11.40
C LEU A 66 -8.88 8.83 10.18
N ASP A 67 -10.08 8.36 9.83
CA ASP A 67 -10.90 9.06 8.82
C ASP A 67 -10.17 9.25 7.49
N GLY A 68 -9.57 8.19 7.00
CA GLY A 68 -8.91 8.14 5.70
C GLY A 68 -7.51 8.75 5.63
N ARG A 69 -6.94 9.23 6.73
CA ARG A 69 -5.53 9.66 6.75
C ARG A 69 -4.62 8.44 6.66
N THR A 70 -3.60 8.57 5.83
CA THR A 70 -2.67 7.46 5.60
C THR A 70 -1.22 7.92 5.66
N ILE A 71 -0.35 7.02 6.08
CA ILE A 71 1.09 7.12 5.94
C ILE A 71 1.60 5.80 5.37
N LYS A 72 2.17 5.87 4.18
CA LYS A 72 2.67 4.69 3.46
C LYS A 72 4.13 4.89 3.08
N LEU A 73 4.97 3.91 3.38
CA LEU A 73 6.31 3.78 2.80
C LEU A 73 6.17 3.14 1.42
N SER A 74 6.85 3.71 0.43
CA SER A 74 7.05 3.09 -0.88
C SER A 74 8.54 2.90 -1.11
N VAL A 75 8.91 1.69 -1.56
CA VAL A 75 10.28 1.34 -1.95
C VAL A 75 10.27 0.92 -3.40
N VAL A 76 11.09 1.57 -4.23
CA VAL A 76 11.08 1.46 -5.68
C VAL A 76 12.47 1.15 -6.20
N ALA A 77 12.60 0.10 -7.01
CA ALA A 77 13.84 -0.31 -7.64
C ALA A 77 14.44 0.82 -8.52
N PRO A 78 15.76 0.77 -8.79
CA PRO A 78 16.42 1.73 -9.68
C PRO A 78 15.72 1.92 -11.02
N ASN A 79 15.73 3.15 -11.53
CA ASN A 79 15.20 3.52 -12.85
C ASN A 79 13.72 3.11 -13.09
N SER A 80 12.90 3.10 -12.04
CA SER A 80 11.54 2.57 -12.06
C SER A 80 10.51 3.53 -11.44
N ALA A 81 9.23 3.28 -11.72
CA ALA A 81 8.09 3.92 -11.07
C ALA A 81 7.00 2.88 -10.77
N THR A 82 6.25 3.05 -9.69
CA THR A 82 5.14 2.15 -9.34
C THR A 82 3.99 2.22 -10.32
N HIS A 83 3.75 3.40 -10.89
CA HIS A 83 2.71 3.68 -11.89
C HIS A 83 3.09 4.94 -12.70
N PRO A 84 2.48 5.16 -13.87
CA PRO A 84 2.59 6.42 -14.62
C PRO A 84 2.07 7.62 -13.83
N SER A 85 2.42 8.83 -14.27
CA SER A 85 1.78 10.06 -13.78
C SER A 85 0.26 9.98 -13.92
N HIS A 86 -0.45 10.53 -12.96
CA HIS A 86 -1.90 10.48 -12.90
C HIS A 86 -2.45 11.67 -12.12
N LYS A 87 -3.78 11.79 -12.05
CA LYS A 87 -4.47 12.78 -11.22
C LYS A 87 -5.66 12.17 -10.49
N HIS A 88 -5.95 12.72 -9.32
CA HIS A 88 -7.09 12.36 -8.48
C HIS A 88 -7.58 13.56 -7.68
N SER A 89 -8.70 13.38 -6.98
CA SER A 89 -9.37 14.45 -6.24
C SER A 89 -8.68 14.85 -4.94
N GLU A 90 -7.96 13.90 -4.33
CA GLU A 90 -7.25 14.13 -3.10
C GLU A 90 -5.89 14.78 -3.38
N ASP A 91 -5.44 15.60 -2.47
CA ASP A 91 -4.04 16.03 -2.43
C ASP A 91 -3.18 15.00 -1.67
N GLU A 92 -1.88 15.04 -1.91
CA GLU A 92 -0.93 14.19 -1.19
C GLU A 92 0.46 14.82 -1.09
N PHE A 93 1.24 14.32 -0.15
CA PHE A 93 2.65 14.64 -0.03
C PHE A 93 3.50 13.40 -0.28
N PHE A 94 4.59 13.57 -1.01
CA PHE A 94 5.71 12.64 -0.99
C PHE A 94 6.84 13.23 -0.15
N PHE A 95 7.54 12.38 0.59
CA PHE A 95 8.72 12.78 1.35
C PHE A 95 9.83 11.75 1.14
N VAL A 96 10.90 12.17 0.46
CA VAL A 96 12.03 11.30 0.13
C VAL A 96 12.87 11.02 1.36
N LEU A 97 13.08 9.75 1.67
CA LEU A 97 13.93 9.26 2.75
C LEU A 97 15.32 8.86 2.25
N GLU A 98 15.37 8.13 1.14
CA GLU A 98 16.62 7.59 0.56
C GLU A 98 16.50 7.55 -0.97
N GLY A 99 17.65 7.62 -1.66
CA GLY A 99 17.72 7.52 -3.13
C GLY A 99 17.52 8.84 -3.84
N THR A 100 17.33 8.77 -5.16
CA THR A 100 17.12 9.95 -6.04
C THR A 100 15.77 9.86 -6.73
N ALA A 101 14.89 10.78 -6.38
CA ALA A 101 13.57 10.89 -6.96
C ALA A 101 13.53 11.92 -8.09
N GLU A 102 12.76 11.65 -9.12
CA GLU A 102 12.26 12.67 -10.05
C GLU A 102 10.77 12.87 -9.79
N PHE A 103 10.40 14.09 -9.41
CA PHE A 103 9.01 14.53 -9.31
C PHE A 103 8.53 15.07 -10.64
N TYR A 104 7.28 14.77 -10.97
CA TYR A 104 6.56 15.30 -12.11
C TYR A 104 5.31 16.08 -11.65
N LEU A 105 5.10 17.26 -12.19
CA LEU A 105 3.89 18.06 -11.97
C LEU A 105 3.51 18.82 -13.23
N ASN A 106 2.35 18.52 -13.81
CA ASN A 106 1.75 19.25 -14.93
C ASN A 106 2.71 19.53 -16.11
N GLY A 107 3.56 18.58 -16.49
CA GLY A 107 4.50 18.69 -17.58
C GLY A 107 5.93 19.07 -17.19
N GLU A 108 6.16 19.47 -15.95
CA GLU A 108 7.49 19.81 -15.43
C GLU A 108 8.06 18.69 -14.57
N THR A 109 9.38 18.53 -14.57
CA THR A 109 10.08 17.56 -13.73
C THR A 109 11.18 18.20 -12.89
N LYS A 110 11.46 17.61 -11.73
CA LYS A 110 12.58 17.99 -10.87
C LYS A 110 13.16 16.78 -10.16
N SER A 111 14.47 16.57 -10.35
CA SER A 111 15.21 15.53 -9.61
C SER A 111 15.70 16.07 -8.27
N VAL A 112 15.55 15.26 -7.22
CA VAL A 112 15.87 15.62 -5.83
C VAL A 112 16.41 14.40 -5.07
N GLY A 113 17.14 14.69 -3.98
CA GLY A 113 17.64 13.70 -3.04
C GLY A 113 16.79 13.58 -1.77
N PRO A 114 17.34 12.91 -0.73
CA PRO A 114 16.69 12.73 0.56
C PRO A 114 16.33 14.05 1.25
N MET A 115 15.42 13.97 2.22
CA MET A 115 14.91 15.10 3.02
C MET A 115 14.21 16.17 2.17
N THR A 116 13.57 15.75 1.08
CA THR A 116 12.82 16.63 0.20
C THR A 116 11.35 16.22 0.16
N SER A 117 10.46 17.18 0.35
CA SER A 117 9.01 17.00 0.21
C SER A 117 8.51 17.50 -1.14
N PHE A 118 7.46 16.86 -1.63
CA PHE A 118 6.71 17.26 -2.79
C PHE A 118 5.21 17.27 -2.46
N TYR A 119 4.57 18.42 -2.64
CA TYR A 119 3.13 18.56 -2.53
C TYR A 119 2.48 18.35 -3.88
N CYS A 120 1.55 17.42 -3.97
CA CYS A 120 0.76 17.09 -5.15
C CYS A 120 -0.64 17.69 -4.97
N PRO A 121 -0.96 18.83 -5.61
CA PRO A 121 -2.29 19.44 -5.48
C PRO A 121 -3.39 18.55 -6.06
N SER A 122 -4.58 18.62 -5.49
CA SER A 122 -5.79 17.98 -6.02
C SER A 122 -5.96 18.27 -7.51
N PHE A 123 -6.34 17.25 -8.28
CA PHE A 123 -6.60 17.34 -9.74
C PHE A 123 -5.41 17.75 -10.62
N SER A 124 -4.22 17.94 -10.07
CA SER A 124 -2.99 18.15 -10.83
C SER A 124 -2.41 16.80 -11.29
N GLU A 125 -1.91 16.74 -12.51
CA GLU A 125 -1.18 15.57 -12.98
C GLU A 125 0.17 15.52 -12.30
N HIS A 126 0.44 14.44 -11.57
CA HIS A 126 1.66 14.29 -10.77
C HIS A 126 2.17 12.86 -10.77
N GLY A 127 3.43 12.71 -10.36
CA GLY A 127 4.10 11.41 -10.25
C GLY A 127 5.45 11.50 -9.57
N ILE A 128 5.97 10.35 -9.21
CA ILE A 128 7.31 10.17 -8.67
C ILE A 128 7.93 8.92 -9.29
N ARG A 129 9.21 9.00 -9.66
CA ARG A 129 10.00 7.87 -10.13
C ARG A 129 11.39 7.86 -9.50
N ASN A 130 11.96 6.68 -9.42
CA ASN A 130 13.36 6.52 -9.08
C ASN A 130 14.22 6.73 -10.33
N VAL A 131 15.11 7.71 -10.29
CA VAL A 131 16.09 7.99 -11.35
C VAL A 131 17.53 7.71 -10.91
N GLY A 132 17.70 7.15 -9.71
CA GLY A 132 18.99 6.75 -9.16
C GLY A 132 19.33 5.28 -9.44
N ASP A 133 20.53 4.89 -9.04
CA ASP A 133 21.10 3.53 -9.18
C ASP A 133 20.82 2.64 -7.96
N THR A 134 20.25 3.22 -6.90
CA THR A 134 19.86 2.51 -5.68
C THR A 134 18.34 2.57 -5.48
N GLU A 135 17.80 1.83 -4.52
CA GLU A 135 16.38 1.93 -4.17
C GLU A 135 16.02 3.36 -3.76
N LEU A 136 14.85 3.81 -4.22
CA LEU A 136 14.20 5.01 -3.75
C LEU A 136 13.22 4.64 -2.63
N LYS A 137 13.37 5.26 -1.46
CA LYS A 137 12.43 5.14 -0.34
C LYS A 137 11.78 6.48 -0.07
N TYR A 138 10.44 6.50 -0.06
CA TYR A 138 9.69 7.71 0.23
C TYR A 138 8.39 7.43 0.96
N LEU A 139 7.95 8.37 1.76
CA LEU A 139 6.62 8.35 2.36
C LEU A 139 5.60 8.96 1.40
N VAL A 140 4.40 8.39 1.39
CA VAL A 140 3.19 8.96 0.81
C VAL A 140 2.25 9.27 1.96
N ILE A 141 1.88 10.54 2.10
CA ILE A 141 0.96 11.03 3.13
C ILE A 141 -0.25 11.59 2.41
N LYS A 142 -1.41 11.00 2.67
CA LYS A 142 -2.64 11.30 1.95
C LYS A 142 -3.86 11.19 2.86
N LYS A 143 -4.89 11.98 2.56
CA LYS A 143 -6.22 11.79 3.14
C LYS A 143 -7.19 11.36 2.06
N TYR A 144 -7.72 10.15 2.18
CA TYR A 144 -8.78 9.63 1.31
C TYR A 144 -10.15 10.17 1.76
N ASN A 145 -10.99 10.52 0.80
CA ASN A 145 -12.39 10.80 1.05
C ASN A 145 -13.13 9.47 1.22
N LEU A 146 -13.43 9.10 2.47
CA LEU A 146 -14.26 7.92 2.75
C LEU A 146 -15.71 8.30 2.43
N LYS A 147 -16.37 7.47 1.59
CA LYS A 147 -17.79 7.61 1.26
C LYS A 147 -18.63 6.91 2.31
#